data_7dc2cd5366554a9d023ed40bd4784914
#
_entry.id   7dc2cd5366554a9d023ed40bd4784914
#
_cell.length_a   1.000
_cell.length_b   1.000
_cell.length_c   1.000
_cell.angle_alpha   90.00
_cell.angle_beta   90.00
_cell.angle_gamma   90.00
#
_symmetry.space_group_name_H-M   'P 1'
#
loop_
_entity.id
_entity.type
_entity.pdbx_description
1 polymer ?
#
loop_
_entity_poly.entity_id
_entity_poly.type
_entity_poly.pdbx_seq_one_letter_code
_entity_poly.pdbx_strand_id
1 'polypeptide(L)'
;MKFFRPISNPFIVALLIVCVCGNLFAGVLSGADFYDEPGVRLLNQPVSDYRARRQRLLSEIKDGVVVILGNVEEDAGVEARYRQNNWMAYLTGVRTPEAALMLVPQGLPSENGAREMVFIPPRDVRAERWTGVQLAPGDEAAKAFGVERVLPTIINDARGDTATTTTATTNITATQDRAAKDNILSKLKEAALLPAFKNAQGQSKMKLYTIAPRRLRDGNVREYQFIERVKKELPGVEVVSVANIVAEMRKAKSTAELVLLQKAIDITGEAERDVARALKPGMYEYEAQSIIEAAFTRGGAERPGFPSIVGSGLYSTILHYSENHKRIDAGDLVVCDIGAEYSLYTADITRTFPASGKFNARQRAVYQLVHDTQTAAAAYWKPGMTQLDLHLFAQNFMRQSTLRAKDADGREYTMDHFFIHGLGHYLGMDVHDVGNYRRPMQPGEVFTIEPGIYIQTEKLGVRIEDDYVVTQENTVRKLSAAIPSAPDDVERLMSESAARRADR
;
A
#
# COMPACT_ATOMS: atom_id res chain seq x y z
N MET A 1 -23.24 -62.20 24.27
CA MET A 1 -22.59 -61.03 24.78
C MET A 1 -21.26 -60.85 24.08
N LYS A 2 -21.16 -59.96 23.07
CA LYS A 2 -19.91 -59.61 22.38
C LYS A 2 -19.63 -58.15 22.69
N PHE A 3 -18.49 -57.88 23.32
CA PHE A 3 -18.00 -56.55 23.67
C PHE A 3 -17.54 -55.79 22.41
N PHE A 4 -18.11 -54.62 22.17
CA PHE A 4 -17.54 -53.63 21.24
C PHE A 4 -16.42 -52.86 21.93
N ARG A 5 -15.25 -52.84 21.36
CA ARG A 5 -14.12 -51.92 21.72
C ARG A 5 -14.24 -50.65 20.89
N PRO A 6 -14.08 -49.46 21.45
CA PRO A 6 -13.98 -48.22 20.67
C PRO A 6 -12.60 -48.11 20.03
N ILE A 7 -12.55 -47.86 18.71
CA ILE A 7 -11.33 -47.53 17.99
C ILE A 7 -11.10 -46.03 18.14
N SER A 8 -10.15 -45.66 19.00
CA SER A 8 -9.65 -44.29 19.07
C SER A 8 -8.47 -44.15 18.12
N ASN A 9 -8.68 -43.60 16.94
CA ASN A 9 -7.61 -43.25 16.01
C ASN A 9 -7.37 -41.73 16.05
N PRO A 10 -6.27 -41.25 16.65
CA PRO A 10 -6.00 -39.81 16.80
C PRO A 10 -5.80 -39.07 15.43
N PHE A 11 -5.58 -39.80 14.34
CA PHE A 11 -5.43 -39.23 13.00
C PHE A 11 -6.76 -38.73 12.38
N ILE A 12 -7.92 -39.24 12.79
CA ILE A 12 -9.22 -38.79 12.27
C ILE A 12 -9.66 -37.47 12.91
N VAL A 13 -9.28 -37.20 14.15
CA VAL A 13 -9.59 -35.94 14.85
C VAL A 13 -8.74 -34.79 14.31
N ALA A 14 -7.48 -35.03 13.95
CA ALA A 14 -6.61 -34.01 13.34
C ALA A 14 -7.08 -33.62 11.93
N LEU A 15 -7.63 -34.59 11.14
CA LEU A 15 -8.12 -34.29 9.78
C LEU A 15 -9.43 -33.48 9.80
N LEU A 16 -10.29 -33.67 10.80
CA LEU A 16 -11.55 -32.92 10.94
C LEU A 16 -11.31 -31.49 11.45
N ILE A 17 -10.30 -31.23 12.28
CA ILE A 17 -9.94 -29.88 12.74
C ILE A 17 -9.30 -29.07 11.62
N VAL A 18 -8.48 -29.69 10.75
CA VAL A 18 -7.90 -29.01 9.57
C VAL A 18 -8.97 -28.69 8.53
N CYS A 19 -9.99 -29.53 8.34
CA CYS A 19 -11.12 -29.23 7.43
C CYS A 19 -12.06 -28.15 7.97
N VAL A 20 -12.24 -28.02 9.29
CA VAL A 20 -13.12 -26.99 9.86
C VAL A 20 -12.44 -25.62 9.89
N CYS A 21 -11.13 -25.55 10.13
CA CYS A 21 -10.38 -24.28 10.04
C CYS A 21 -10.14 -23.84 8.57
N GLY A 22 -10.02 -24.78 7.63
CA GLY A 22 -9.90 -24.48 6.18
C GLY A 22 -11.20 -23.93 5.57
N ASN A 23 -12.37 -24.31 6.06
CA ASN A 23 -13.66 -23.85 5.55
C ASN A 23 -14.17 -22.54 6.18
N LEU A 24 -13.61 -22.09 7.31
CA LEU A 24 -13.92 -20.77 7.88
C LEU A 24 -13.20 -19.63 7.16
N PHE A 25 -12.13 -19.92 6.40
CA PHE A 25 -11.47 -18.94 5.54
C PHE A 25 -11.94 -18.97 4.06
N ALA A 26 -12.58 -20.06 3.61
CA ALA A 26 -13.07 -20.19 2.24
C ALA A 26 -14.43 -19.49 1.99
N GLY A 27 -15.09 -18.98 3.03
CA GLY A 27 -16.40 -18.33 2.94
C GLY A 27 -16.35 -16.79 2.84
N VAL A 28 -15.17 -16.15 2.84
CA VAL A 28 -15.09 -14.68 2.94
C VAL A 28 -14.72 -13.99 1.63
N LEU A 29 -14.11 -14.67 0.66
CA LEU A 29 -13.77 -14.04 -0.62
C LEU A 29 -13.83 -15.06 -1.79
N SER A 30 -15.01 -15.34 -2.32
CA SER A 30 -15.08 -15.62 -3.74
C SER A 30 -14.90 -14.27 -4.45
N GLY A 31 -13.69 -13.94 -4.87
CA GLY A 31 -13.36 -12.68 -5.55
C GLY A 31 -14.03 -12.52 -6.92
N ALA A 32 -15.02 -13.33 -7.24
CA ALA A 32 -15.78 -13.30 -8.49
C ALA A 32 -16.89 -12.24 -8.48
N ASP A 33 -17.39 -11.82 -7.31
CA ASP A 33 -18.63 -11.03 -7.26
C ASP A 33 -18.42 -9.51 -7.40
N PHE A 34 -17.17 -9.01 -7.42
CA PHE A 34 -16.89 -7.57 -7.40
C PHE A 34 -16.42 -6.98 -8.74
N TYR A 35 -16.11 -7.81 -9.74
CA TYR A 35 -15.55 -7.35 -11.02
C TYR A 35 -16.49 -7.46 -12.23
N ASP A 36 -17.63 -8.13 -12.09
CA ASP A 36 -18.49 -8.49 -13.24
C ASP A 36 -19.56 -7.44 -13.58
N GLU A 37 -19.73 -6.37 -12.79
CA GLU A 37 -20.62 -5.27 -13.19
C GLU A 37 -19.85 -4.20 -13.96
N PRO A 38 -20.15 -4.00 -15.26
CA PRO A 38 -19.51 -2.97 -16.07
C PRO A 38 -19.63 -1.59 -15.43
N GLY A 39 -18.52 -0.91 -15.25
CA GLY A 39 -18.46 0.47 -14.72
C GLY A 39 -18.28 0.60 -13.20
N VAL A 40 -18.41 -0.47 -12.43
CA VAL A 40 -18.10 -0.45 -10.99
C VAL A 40 -16.61 -0.72 -10.80
N ARG A 41 -15.87 0.28 -10.33
CA ARG A 41 -14.43 0.19 -10.04
C ARG A 41 -14.21 0.34 -8.54
N LEU A 42 -14.36 -0.77 -7.81
CA LEU A 42 -14.05 -0.83 -6.38
C LEU A 42 -12.74 -1.59 -6.13
N LEU A 43 -12.15 -1.34 -4.97
CA LEU A 43 -11.07 -2.16 -4.43
C LEU A 43 -11.66 -3.42 -3.76
N ASN A 44 -10.89 -4.50 -3.74
CA ASN A 44 -11.31 -5.84 -3.31
C ASN A 44 -11.53 -5.95 -1.79
N GLN A 45 -12.40 -5.12 -1.23
CA GLN A 45 -12.81 -5.17 0.17
C GLN A 45 -14.34 -5.04 0.27
N PRO A 46 -14.96 -5.60 1.33
CA PRO A 46 -16.39 -5.44 1.56
C PRO A 46 -16.80 -3.97 1.67
N VAL A 47 -17.91 -3.61 1.04
CA VAL A 47 -18.49 -2.25 1.11
C VAL A 47 -18.76 -1.81 2.56
N SER A 48 -19.10 -2.78 3.44
CA SER A 48 -19.28 -2.56 4.88
C SER A 48 -18.05 -1.98 5.57
N ASP A 49 -16.84 -2.37 5.15
CA ASP A 49 -15.58 -1.90 5.75
C ASP A 49 -15.36 -0.41 5.46
N TYR A 50 -15.60 0.01 4.20
CA TYR A 50 -15.53 1.41 3.83
C TYR A 50 -16.58 2.25 4.58
N ARG A 51 -17.81 1.73 4.72
CA ARG A 51 -18.86 2.39 5.50
C ARG A 51 -18.45 2.54 6.95
N ALA A 52 -17.92 1.50 7.59
CA ALA A 52 -17.47 1.54 8.98
C ALA A 52 -16.37 2.61 9.18
N ARG A 53 -15.43 2.73 8.25
CA ARG A 53 -14.38 3.76 8.26
C ARG A 53 -14.96 5.17 8.18
N ARG A 54 -15.91 5.43 7.28
CA ARG A 54 -16.59 6.73 7.16
C ARG A 54 -17.41 7.06 8.40
N GLN A 55 -18.13 6.08 8.97
CA GLN A 55 -18.89 6.27 10.20
C GLN A 55 -17.98 6.59 11.40
N ARG A 56 -16.83 5.92 11.51
CA ARG A 56 -15.83 6.25 12.52
C ARG A 56 -15.36 7.69 12.36
N LEU A 57 -15.02 8.11 11.14
CA LEU A 57 -14.58 9.48 10.87
C LEU A 57 -15.67 10.50 11.21
N LEU A 58 -16.94 10.25 10.84
CA LEU A 58 -18.11 11.07 11.21
C LEU A 58 -18.33 11.14 12.72
N SER A 59 -17.94 10.11 13.49
CA SER A 59 -18.09 10.15 14.96
C SER A 59 -17.07 11.06 15.64
N GLU A 60 -15.91 11.26 15.01
CA GLU A 60 -14.82 12.11 15.53
C GLU A 60 -14.96 13.58 15.13
N ILE A 61 -15.58 13.87 13.96
CA ILE A 61 -15.70 15.22 13.41
C ILE A 61 -17.16 15.68 13.52
N LYS A 62 -17.43 16.73 14.34
CA LYS A 62 -18.77 17.25 14.60
C LYS A 62 -18.96 18.72 14.28
N ASP A 63 -17.87 19.47 14.15
CA ASP A 63 -17.86 20.93 13.98
C ASP A 63 -17.49 21.37 12.57
N GLY A 64 -17.57 20.45 11.60
CA GLY A 64 -17.23 20.75 10.22
C GLY A 64 -17.65 19.69 9.23
N VAL A 65 -17.21 19.86 8.01
CA VAL A 65 -17.45 18.99 6.86
C VAL A 65 -16.13 18.38 6.41
N VAL A 66 -16.13 17.08 6.11
CA VAL A 66 -14.98 16.42 5.50
C VAL A 66 -15.10 16.44 3.98
N VAL A 67 -14.07 16.85 3.27
CA VAL A 67 -13.96 16.70 1.81
C VAL A 67 -12.62 16.05 1.49
N ILE A 68 -12.67 14.89 0.84
CA ILE A 68 -11.47 14.18 0.34
C ILE A 68 -11.56 14.12 -1.18
N LEU A 69 -10.55 14.66 -1.85
CA LEU A 69 -10.48 14.64 -3.30
C LEU A 69 -9.73 13.38 -3.76
N GLY A 70 -10.22 12.74 -4.81
CA GLY A 70 -9.51 11.67 -5.52
C GLY A 70 -8.50 12.24 -6.51
N ASN A 71 -7.62 11.39 -7.03
CA ASN A 71 -6.71 11.77 -8.10
C ASN A 71 -7.48 12.07 -9.39
N VAL A 72 -6.89 12.90 -10.23
CA VAL A 72 -7.30 13.09 -11.63
C VAL A 72 -6.58 12.05 -12.50
N GLU A 73 -7.15 11.71 -13.64
CA GLU A 73 -6.42 11.02 -14.68
C GLU A 73 -5.47 12.08 -15.29
N GLU A 74 -4.17 11.88 -15.11
CA GLU A 74 -3.21 12.78 -15.71
C GLU A 74 -3.25 12.60 -17.23
N ASP A 75 -3.39 13.72 -17.95
CA ASP A 75 -3.28 13.77 -19.41
C ASP A 75 -1.78 13.68 -19.78
N ALA A 76 -1.13 12.65 -19.25
CA ALA A 76 0.29 12.38 -19.38
C ALA A 76 0.61 11.75 -20.74
N GLY A 77 -0.11 12.13 -21.79
CA GLY A 77 0.21 11.80 -23.20
C GLY A 77 0.45 10.33 -23.52
N VAL A 78 0.79 9.50 -22.59
CA VAL A 78 0.96 8.04 -22.67
C VAL A 78 0.81 7.37 -21.29
N GLU A 79 -0.41 6.85 -20.89
CA GLU A 79 -0.49 5.45 -20.52
C GLU A 79 -0.03 5.02 -19.12
N ALA A 80 0.06 5.89 -18.13
CA ALA A 80 0.09 5.42 -16.74
C ALA A 80 -1.32 4.94 -16.35
N ARG A 81 -1.44 3.67 -15.92
CA ARG A 81 -2.71 3.19 -15.35
C ARG A 81 -3.14 4.12 -14.21
N TYR A 82 -4.37 4.61 -14.27
CA TYR A 82 -4.92 5.44 -13.20
C TYR A 82 -4.76 4.76 -11.84
N ARG A 83 -4.25 5.49 -10.86
CA ARG A 83 -4.17 5.08 -9.46
C ARG A 83 -4.86 6.10 -8.58
N GLN A 84 -5.86 5.66 -7.83
CA GLN A 84 -6.51 6.48 -6.82
C GLN A 84 -5.55 6.78 -5.67
N ASN A 85 -5.67 7.96 -5.03
CA ASN A 85 -4.90 8.23 -3.83
C ASN A 85 -5.40 7.39 -2.64
N ASN A 86 -4.49 7.10 -1.71
CA ASN A 86 -4.76 6.20 -0.61
C ASN A 86 -5.83 6.71 0.37
N TRP A 87 -6.02 8.03 0.50
CA TRP A 87 -7.03 8.62 1.38
C TRP A 87 -8.46 8.36 0.88
N MET A 88 -8.70 8.68 -0.39
CA MET A 88 -9.97 8.43 -1.05
C MET A 88 -10.27 6.93 -1.12
N ALA A 89 -9.29 6.14 -1.54
CA ALA A 89 -9.40 4.69 -1.65
C ALA A 89 -9.72 4.01 -0.31
N TYR A 90 -9.03 4.40 0.77
CA TYR A 90 -9.24 3.85 2.12
C TYR A 90 -10.66 4.10 2.65
N LEU A 91 -11.22 5.27 2.37
CA LEU A 91 -12.55 5.67 2.86
C LEU A 91 -13.70 5.20 1.98
N THR A 92 -13.47 4.90 0.70
CA THR A 92 -14.55 4.64 -0.25
C THR A 92 -14.40 3.38 -1.10
N GLY A 93 -13.19 2.92 -1.34
CA GLY A 93 -12.89 1.89 -2.34
C GLY A 93 -13.04 2.35 -3.80
N VAL A 94 -13.51 3.56 -4.04
CA VAL A 94 -13.84 4.08 -5.39
C VAL A 94 -12.56 4.38 -6.17
N ARG A 95 -12.46 3.83 -7.37
CA ARG A 95 -11.33 4.00 -8.30
C ARG A 95 -11.63 4.96 -9.45
N THR A 96 -12.79 5.62 -9.43
CA THR A 96 -13.17 6.59 -10.48
C THR A 96 -12.26 7.82 -10.40
N PRO A 97 -11.62 8.23 -11.51
CA PRO A 97 -10.89 9.49 -11.57
C PRO A 97 -11.77 10.68 -11.20
N GLU A 98 -11.16 11.73 -10.67
CA GLU A 98 -11.85 12.98 -10.26
C GLU A 98 -12.92 12.79 -9.19
N ALA A 99 -13.12 11.61 -8.65
CA ALA A 99 -14.07 11.41 -7.57
C ALA A 99 -13.74 12.27 -6.34
N ALA A 100 -14.75 12.55 -5.52
CA ALA A 100 -14.56 13.18 -4.22
C ALA A 100 -15.54 12.60 -3.20
N LEU A 101 -15.13 12.55 -1.94
CA LEU A 101 -15.98 12.19 -0.80
C LEU A 101 -16.33 13.43 -0.02
N MET A 102 -17.60 13.62 0.33
CA MET A 102 -18.05 14.62 1.30
C MET A 102 -18.81 13.94 2.43
N LEU A 103 -18.42 14.27 3.66
CA LEU A 103 -19.10 13.80 4.87
C LEU A 103 -19.62 15.01 5.65
N VAL A 104 -20.92 15.04 5.93
CA VAL A 104 -21.61 16.11 6.64
C VAL A 104 -22.28 15.51 7.87
N PRO A 105 -21.77 15.68 9.09
CA PRO A 105 -22.29 15.03 10.29
C PRO A 105 -23.77 15.27 10.54
N GLN A 106 -24.29 16.45 10.16
CA GLN A 106 -25.69 16.87 10.32
C GLN A 106 -26.58 16.48 9.14
N GLY A 107 -25.98 16.01 8.03
CA GLY A 107 -26.67 15.77 6.77
C GLY A 107 -27.00 17.06 6.02
N LEU A 108 -27.22 16.95 4.72
CA LEU A 108 -27.63 18.07 3.85
C LEU A 108 -29.13 18.03 3.55
N PRO A 109 -29.91 19.10 3.84
CA PRO A 109 -31.34 19.13 3.58
C PRO A 109 -31.68 18.91 2.10
N SER A 110 -30.93 19.50 1.17
CA SER A 110 -31.17 19.31 -0.28
C SER A 110 -30.98 17.88 -0.75
N GLU A 111 -30.27 17.04 0.05
CA GLU A 111 -30.00 15.62 -0.23
C GLU A 111 -30.77 14.71 0.73
N ASN A 112 -31.96 15.12 1.19
CA ASN A 112 -32.81 14.37 2.12
C ASN A 112 -32.11 14.01 3.43
N GLY A 113 -31.22 14.86 3.92
CA GLY A 113 -30.46 14.64 5.15
C GLY A 113 -29.27 13.71 5.00
N ALA A 114 -28.83 13.42 3.79
CA ALA A 114 -27.68 12.56 3.54
C ALA A 114 -26.40 13.11 4.20
N ARG A 115 -25.67 12.21 4.86
CA ARG A 115 -24.42 12.49 5.57
C ARG A 115 -23.19 12.04 4.80
N GLU A 116 -23.35 11.08 3.90
CA GLU A 116 -22.28 10.46 3.11
C GLU A 116 -22.59 10.66 1.62
N MET A 117 -21.76 11.43 0.93
CA MET A 117 -21.89 11.70 -0.49
C MET A 117 -20.57 11.44 -1.21
N VAL A 118 -20.65 10.77 -2.34
CA VAL A 118 -19.53 10.64 -3.28
C VAL A 118 -19.89 11.43 -4.54
N PHE A 119 -18.93 12.16 -5.06
CA PHE A 119 -19.05 12.89 -6.32
C PHE A 119 -18.22 12.16 -7.36
N ILE A 120 -18.79 11.93 -8.54
CA ILE A 120 -18.09 11.35 -9.69
C ILE A 120 -18.39 12.20 -10.95
N PRO A 121 -17.54 12.19 -11.98
CA PRO A 121 -17.84 12.83 -13.24
C PRO A 121 -19.18 12.35 -13.82
N PRO A 122 -19.94 13.23 -14.51
CA PRO A 122 -21.08 12.79 -15.29
C PRO A 122 -20.67 11.73 -16.31
N ARG A 123 -21.55 10.75 -16.56
CA ARG A 123 -21.32 9.70 -17.56
C ARG A 123 -21.20 10.31 -18.95
N ASP A 124 -20.13 10.01 -19.67
CA ASP A 124 -19.93 10.37 -21.07
C ASP A 124 -19.92 9.11 -21.96
N VAL A 125 -21.05 8.83 -22.60
CA VAL A 125 -21.22 7.68 -23.51
C VAL A 125 -20.25 7.69 -24.69
N ARG A 126 -19.74 8.88 -25.09
CA ARG A 126 -18.76 8.98 -26.18
C ARG A 126 -17.38 8.57 -25.70
N ALA A 127 -16.99 8.99 -24.51
CA ALA A 127 -15.73 8.62 -23.88
C ALA A 127 -15.69 7.12 -23.54
N GLU A 128 -16.82 6.46 -23.31
CA GLU A 128 -16.88 5.01 -23.02
C GLU A 128 -16.33 4.11 -24.13
N ARG A 129 -16.24 4.60 -25.35
CA ARG A 129 -15.56 3.90 -26.45
C ARG A 129 -14.06 3.73 -26.21
N TRP A 130 -13.48 4.60 -25.40
CA TRP A 130 -12.05 4.64 -25.07
C TRP A 130 -11.76 4.08 -23.69
N THR A 131 -12.63 4.38 -22.72
CA THR A 131 -12.40 4.11 -21.30
C THR A 131 -13.21 2.93 -20.76
N GLY A 132 -14.11 2.36 -21.58
CA GLY A 132 -15.10 1.38 -21.15
C GLY A 132 -16.31 2.03 -20.46
N VAL A 133 -17.31 1.21 -20.13
CA VAL A 133 -18.56 1.68 -19.49
C VAL A 133 -18.26 2.29 -18.13
N GLN A 134 -18.89 3.43 -17.84
CA GLN A 134 -18.76 4.16 -16.58
C GLN A 134 -20.09 4.20 -15.85
N LEU A 135 -20.03 4.10 -14.51
CA LEU A 135 -21.21 4.22 -13.67
C LEU A 135 -21.65 5.70 -13.62
N ALA A 136 -22.93 5.97 -13.90
CA ALA A 136 -23.50 7.30 -13.79
C ALA A 136 -23.73 7.69 -12.32
N PRO A 137 -23.64 8.99 -11.96
CA PRO A 137 -24.14 9.46 -10.67
C PRO A 137 -25.62 9.06 -10.47
N GLY A 138 -26.01 8.73 -9.23
CA GLY A 138 -27.38 8.33 -8.89
C GLY A 138 -27.46 7.15 -7.93
N ASP A 139 -28.65 6.58 -7.79
CA ASP A 139 -28.95 5.56 -6.77
C ASP A 139 -28.22 4.22 -7.02
N GLU A 140 -28.01 3.84 -8.28
CA GLU A 140 -27.25 2.65 -8.64
C GLU A 140 -25.79 2.75 -8.16
N ALA A 141 -25.15 3.89 -8.45
CA ALA A 141 -23.81 4.18 -7.96
C ALA A 141 -23.76 4.27 -6.44
N ALA A 142 -24.79 4.86 -5.81
CA ALA A 142 -24.87 4.95 -4.35
C ALA A 142 -24.94 3.56 -3.70
N LYS A 143 -25.72 2.65 -4.27
CA LYS A 143 -25.80 1.26 -3.86
C LYS A 143 -24.46 0.54 -4.04
N ALA A 144 -23.83 0.68 -5.22
CA ALA A 144 -22.56 0.04 -5.54
C ALA A 144 -21.42 0.51 -4.62
N PHE A 145 -21.34 1.81 -4.33
CA PHE A 145 -20.31 2.38 -3.45
C PHE A 145 -20.64 2.29 -1.95
N GLY A 146 -21.87 1.89 -1.61
CA GLY A 146 -22.34 1.80 -0.23
C GLY A 146 -22.36 3.13 0.49
N VAL A 147 -22.72 4.20 -0.22
CA VAL A 147 -22.90 5.56 0.29
C VAL A 147 -24.36 5.99 0.19
N GLU A 148 -24.74 7.08 0.87
CA GLU A 148 -26.14 7.53 0.87
C GLU A 148 -26.52 8.24 -0.44
N ARG A 149 -25.55 8.94 -1.08
CA ARG A 149 -25.74 9.63 -2.37
C ARG A 149 -24.50 9.55 -3.23
N VAL A 150 -24.72 9.46 -4.54
CA VAL A 150 -23.68 9.75 -5.55
C VAL A 150 -24.16 10.86 -6.45
N LEU A 151 -23.41 11.94 -6.49
CA LEU A 151 -23.74 13.19 -7.17
C LEU A 151 -22.74 13.45 -8.32
N PRO A 152 -23.13 14.19 -9.37
CA PRO A 152 -22.15 14.62 -10.37
C PRO A 152 -21.20 15.67 -9.80
N THR A 153 -19.94 15.65 -10.25
CA THR A 153 -18.94 16.68 -9.89
C THR A 153 -19.30 18.06 -10.43
N ILE A 154 -20.06 18.11 -11.53
CA ILE A 154 -20.49 19.34 -12.23
C ILE A 154 -22.00 19.40 -12.26
N ILE A 155 -22.59 20.57 -11.93
CA ILE A 155 -24.02 20.84 -12.11
C ILE A 155 -24.21 21.37 -13.53
N ASN A 156 -25.00 20.68 -14.35
CA ASN A 156 -25.45 21.20 -15.65
C ASN A 156 -26.63 22.11 -15.40
N ASP A 157 -26.59 23.36 -15.87
CA ASP A 157 -27.74 24.23 -15.89
C ASP A 157 -28.85 23.59 -16.71
N ALA A 158 -30.04 23.51 -16.12
CA ALA A 158 -31.26 22.88 -16.73
C ALA A 158 -31.84 23.67 -17.92
N ARG A 159 -31.06 24.41 -18.69
CA ARG A 159 -31.44 24.96 -19.97
C ARG A 159 -30.80 24.10 -21.06
N GLY A 160 -31.62 23.22 -21.61
CA GLY A 160 -31.38 22.22 -22.59
C GLY A 160 -30.49 22.53 -23.80
N ASP A 161 -29.20 22.72 -23.54
CA ASP A 161 -28.19 22.64 -24.56
C ASP A 161 -27.26 21.49 -24.17
N THR A 162 -27.24 20.43 -24.97
CA THR A 162 -26.25 19.41 -24.99
C THR A 162 -24.90 20.08 -25.18
N ALA A 163 -24.23 20.42 -24.07
CA ALA A 163 -22.86 20.91 -24.12
C ALA A 163 -21.98 19.81 -24.71
N THR A 164 -21.62 20.02 -25.95
CA THR A 164 -20.62 19.27 -26.67
C THR A 164 -19.34 19.35 -25.85
N THR A 165 -18.97 18.26 -25.19
CA THR A 165 -17.68 18.16 -24.51
C THR A 165 -16.62 18.14 -25.59
N THR A 166 -16.04 19.29 -25.85
CA THR A 166 -14.85 19.41 -26.69
C THR A 166 -13.69 18.86 -25.88
N THR A 167 -13.02 17.87 -26.43
CA THR A 167 -11.73 17.32 -26.00
C THR A 167 -10.85 18.38 -25.37
N ALA A 168 -10.34 18.07 -24.17
CA ALA A 168 -9.39 18.90 -23.45
C ALA A 168 -8.02 18.89 -24.13
N THR A 169 -7.93 19.65 -25.19
CA THR A 169 -6.62 20.10 -25.71
C THR A 169 -6.69 21.62 -25.80
N THR A 170 -5.84 22.26 -24.99
CA THR A 170 -5.54 23.69 -24.96
C THR A 170 -6.61 24.64 -24.40
N ASN A 171 -6.27 25.25 -23.31
CA ASN A 171 -6.29 26.67 -22.96
C ASN A 171 -6.79 26.97 -21.55
N ILE A 172 -5.91 27.57 -20.82
CA ILE A 172 -5.99 28.11 -19.45
C ILE A 172 -7.15 29.16 -19.27
N THR A 173 -7.83 29.56 -20.33
CA THR A 173 -8.92 30.54 -20.32
C THR A 173 -10.30 29.96 -19.98
N ALA A 174 -10.49 28.65 -19.97
CA ALA A 174 -11.76 27.99 -19.61
C ALA A 174 -12.01 27.86 -18.10
N THR A 175 -11.09 28.32 -17.26
CA THR A 175 -11.15 28.13 -15.80
C THR A 175 -12.13 29.04 -15.07
N GLN A 176 -12.53 30.17 -15.65
CA GLN A 176 -13.42 31.11 -14.96
C GLN A 176 -14.91 30.73 -15.04
N ASP A 177 -15.38 30.14 -16.13
CA ASP A 177 -16.79 29.70 -16.26
C ASP A 177 -17.07 28.34 -15.57
N ARG A 178 -16.04 27.50 -15.33
CA ARG A 178 -16.20 26.22 -14.61
C ARG A 178 -16.42 26.40 -13.11
N ALA A 179 -15.98 27.48 -12.49
CA ALA A 179 -16.12 27.71 -11.05
C ALA A 179 -17.61 27.84 -10.60
N ALA A 180 -18.49 28.34 -11.44
CA ALA A 180 -19.91 28.48 -11.16
C ALA A 180 -20.67 27.15 -11.16
N LYS A 181 -20.09 26.07 -11.67
CA LYS A 181 -20.70 24.74 -11.88
C LYS A 181 -20.13 23.63 -10.99
N ASP A 182 -19.23 23.93 -10.08
CA ASP A 182 -18.63 22.96 -9.17
C ASP A 182 -19.64 22.54 -8.09
N ASN A 183 -20.12 21.30 -8.19
CA ASN A 183 -21.14 20.79 -7.27
C ASN A 183 -20.59 20.56 -5.86
N ILE A 184 -19.34 20.18 -5.72
CA ILE A 184 -18.70 19.98 -4.40
C ILE A 184 -18.70 21.29 -3.63
N LEU A 185 -18.28 22.39 -4.27
CA LEU A 185 -18.27 23.72 -3.67
C LEU A 185 -19.70 24.23 -3.39
N SER A 186 -20.66 23.93 -4.27
CA SER A 186 -22.09 24.27 -4.04
C SER A 186 -22.62 23.60 -2.78
N LYS A 187 -22.40 22.30 -2.60
CA LYS A 187 -22.82 21.56 -1.41
C LYS A 187 -22.06 21.99 -0.15
N LEU A 188 -20.82 22.38 -0.28
CA LEU A 188 -20.03 22.93 0.84
C LEU A 188 -20.60 24.30 1.30
N LYS A 189 -21.03 25.16 0.36
CA LYS A 189 -21.73 26.43 0.67
C LYS A 189 -23.05 26.18 1.38
N GLU A 190 -23.84 25.22 0.94
CA GLU A 190 -25.07 24.81 1.61
C GLU A 190 -24.77 24.31 3.04
N ALA A 191 -23.80 23.46 3.22
CA ALA A 191 -23.41 22.99 4.55
C ALA A 191 -22.99 24.11 5.50
N ALA A 192 -22.29 25.13 5.00
CA ALA A 192 -21.90 26.29 5.79
C ALA A 192 -23.09 27.13 6.32
N LEU A 193 -24.28 26.95 5.76
CA LEU A 193 -25.49 27.60 6.22
C LEU A 193 -26.27 26.83 7.30
N LEU A 194 -25.87 25.59 7.58
CA LEU A 194 -26.50 24.73 8.60
C LEU A 194 -26.43 25.39 9.98
N PRO A 195 -27.56 25.39 10.74
CA PRO A 195 -27.59 25.98 12.10
C PRO A 195 -26.50 25.46 13.03
N ALA A 196 -26.16 24.18 12.93
CA ALA A 196 -25.13 23.54 13.74
C ALA A 196 -23.74 24.15 13.56
N PHE A 197 -23.48 24.83 12.44
CA PHE A 197 -22.20 25.48 12.15
C PHE A 197 -22.25 27.01 12.32
N LYS A 198 -23.31 27.56 12.93
CA LYS A 198 -23.42 29.01 13.19
C LYS A 198 -23.08 29.36 14.64
N ASN A 199 -22.45 30.50 14.82
CA ASN A 199 -22.27 31.08 16.16
C ASN A 199 -23.56 31.83 16.60
N ALA A 200 -23.54 32.37 17.82
CA ALA A 200 -24.66 33.16 18.35
C ALA A 200 -25.01 34.41 17.52
N GLN A 201 -24.08 34.90 16.71
CA GLN A 201 -24.26 36.03 15.79
C GLN A 201 -24.67 35.60 14.37
N GLY A 202 -24.94 34.29 14.16
CA GLY A 202 -25.36 33.74 12.87
C GLY A 202 -24.24 33.58 11.83
N GLN A 203 -23.00 33.85 12.20
CA GLN A 203 -21.83 33.66 11.32
C GLN A 203 -21.42 32.19 11.28
N SER A 204 -20.98 31.71 10.11
CA SER A 204 -20.50 30.34 9.98
C SER A 204 -19.16 30.14 10.75
N LYS A 205 -19.10 29.08 11.53
CA LYS A 205 -17.90 28.54 12.18
C LYS A 205 -17.55 27.14 11.69
N MET A 206 -18.08 26.76 10.53
CA MET A 206 -17.81 25.48 9.91
C MET A 206 -16.31 25.33 9.66
N LYS A 207 -15.76 24.18 10.03
CA LYS A 207 -14.42 23.77 9.60
C LYS A 207 -14.50 22.92 8.34
N LEU A 208 -13.53 23.09 7.47
CA LEU A 208 -13.30 22.17 6.35
C LEU A 208 -12.18 21.20 6.74
N TYR A 209 -12.53 19.94 6.93
CA TYR A 209 -11.58 18.85 7.13
C TYR A 209 -11.21 18.24 5.77
N THR A 210 -9.95 18.33 5.39
CA THR A 210 -9.45 17.80 4.12
C THR A 210 -8.00 17.33 4.26
N ILE A 211 -7.46 16.70 3.23
CA ILE A 211 -6.02 16.44 3.16
C ILE A 211 -5.34 17.77 2.80
N ALA A 212 -4.91 18.50 3.82
CA ALA A 212 -4.31 19.80 3.65
C ALA A 212 -2.78 19.65 3.45
N PRO A 213 -2.25 19.89 2.23
CA PRO A 213 -0.82 19.83 2.00
C PRO A 213 -0.12 21.00 2.70
N ARG A 214 1.00 20.71 3.37
CA ARG A 214 1.82 21.76 4.03
C ARG A 214 2.56 22.62 3.01
N ARG A 215 2.83 22.10 1.82
CA ARG A 215 3.51 22.79 0.72
C ARG A 215 2.93 22.31 -0.61
N LEU A 216 2.85 23.20 -1.58
CA LEU A 216 2.53 22.83 -2.95
C LEU A 216 3.64 21.90 -3.51
N ARG A 217 3.21 20.76 -4.03
CA ARG A 217 4.03 19.79 -4.76
C ARG A 217 3.20 19.25 -5.91
N ASP A 218 3.83 18.67 -6.92
CA ASP A 218 3.15 18.17 -8.11
C ASP A 218 1.99 17.23 -7.79
N GLY A 219 2.15 16.31 -6.84
CA GLY A 219 1.12 15.36 -6.45
C GLY A 219 -0.06 15.92 -5.60
N ASN A 220 -0.11 17.24 -5.32
CA ASN A 220 -1.17 17.81 -4.47
C ASN A 220 -1.75 19.14 -4.98
N VAL A 221 -1.57 19.41 -6.27
CA VAL A 221 -2.03 20.65 -6.91
C VAL A 221 -3.54 20.82 -6.78
N ARG A 222 -4.31 19.74 -6.94
CA ARG A 222 -5.77 19.73 -6.86
C ARG A 222 -6.28 20.13 -5.49
N GLU A 223 -5.74 19.54 -4.42
CA GLU A 223 -6.10 19.87 -3.05
C GLU A 223 -5.76 21.32 -2.72
N TYR A 224 -4.58 21.77 -3.15
CA TYR A 224 -4.16 23.16 -2.94
C TYR A 224 -5.12 24.15 -3.64
N GLN A 225 -5.44 23.93 -4.91
CA GLN A 225 -6.36 24.75 -5.67
C GLN A 225 -7.78 24.74 -5.09
N PHE A 226 -8.24 23.58 -4.62
CA PHE A 226 -9.54 23.45 -3.96
C PHE A 226 -9.59 24.28 -2.68
N ILE A 227 -8.58 24.18 -1.83
CA ILE A 227 -8.48 24.95 -0.57
C ILE A 227 -8.49 26.46 -0.84
N GLU A 228 -7.72 26.93 -1.82
CA GLU A 228 -7.69 28.36 -2.18
C GLU A 228 -9.04 28.86 -2.72
N ARG A 229 -9.76 28.04 -3.49
CA ARG A 229 -11.14 28.35 -3.91
C ARG A 229 -12.09 28.42 -2.71
N VAL A 230 -12.01 27.46 -1.80
CA VAL A 230 -12.86 27.46 -0.59
C VAL A 230 -12.59 28.70 0.25
N LYS A 231 -11.35 29.08 0.50
CA LYS A 231 -11.01 30.30 1.23
C LYS A 231 -11.59 31.57 0.58
N LYS A 232 -11.57 31.62 -0.77
CA LYS A 232 -12.14 32.74 -1.54
C LYS A 232 -13.67 32.79 -1.45
N GLU A 233 -14.34 31.65 -1.61
CA GLU A 233 -15.78 31.53 -1.74
C GLU A 233 -16.52 31.43 -0.40
N LEU A 234 -15.84 31.00 0.65
CA LEU A 234 -16.33 30.87 2.03
C LEU A 234 -15.35 31.55 3.00
N PRO A 235 -15.30 32.89 3.01
CA PRO A 235 -14.42 33.63 3.91
C PRO A 235 -14.70 33.25 5.38
N GLY A 236 -13.64 32.95 6.12
CA GLY A 236 -13.74 32.60 7.54
C GLY A 236 -13.86 31.09 7.83
N VAL A 237 -13.92 30.24 6.80
CA VAL A 237 -13.82 28.79 7.00
C VAL A 237 -12.39 28.42 7.40
N GLU A 238 -12.28 27.75 8.54
CA GLU A 238 -11.01 27.17 9.02
C GLU A 238 -10.75 25.85 8.27
N VAL A 239 -9.56 25.72 7.65
CA VAL A 239 -9.15 24.47 6.98
C VAL A 239 -8.29 23.67 7.95
N VAL A 240 -8.72 22.44 8.23
CA VAL A 240 -8.06 21.50 9.17
C VAL A 240 -7.64 20.24 8.42
N SER A 241 -6.42 19.79 8.64
CA SER A 241 -5.97 18.51 8.05
C SER A 241 -6.59 17.32 8.78
N VAL A 242 -7.28 16.47 8.03
CA VAL A 242 -7.83 15.20 8.52
C VAL A 242 -6.79 14.05 8.47
N ALA A 243 -5.61 14.30 7.90
CA ALA A 243 -4.61 13.29 7.63
C ALA A 243 -4.22 12.47 8.86
N ASN A 244 -4.04 13.12 10.02
CA ASN A 244 -3.66 12.40 11.24
C ASN A 244 -4.77 11.45 11.72
N ILE A 245 -6.04 11.84 11.61
CA ILE A 245 -7.18 11.00 12.03
C ILE A 245 -7.23 9.76 11.14
N VAL A 246 -7.18 9.94 9.82
CA VAL A 246 -7.21 8.82 8.88
C VAL A 246 -5.95 7.95 8.97
N ALA A 247 -4.79 8.56 9.23
CA ALA A 247 -3.55 7.82 9.49
C ALA A 247 -3.68 6.89 10.70
N GLU A 248 -4.23 7.37 11.82
CA GLU A 248 -4.50 6.53 12.99
C GLU A 248 -5.50 5.39 12.71
N MET A 249 -6.44 5.61 11.77
CA MET A 249 -7.36 4.55 11.33
C MET A 249 -6.66 3.49 10.47
N ARG A 250 -5.70 3.89 9.60
CA ARG A 250 -4.98 3.03 8.66
C ARG A 250 -3.90 2.18 9.33
N LYS A 251 -3.41 2.57 10.50
CA LYS A 251 -2.30 1.87 11.18
C LYS A 251 -2.59 0.39 11.41
N ALA A 252 -3.72 0.09 12.07
CA ALA A 252 -4.14 -1.28 12.30
C ALA A 252 -4.99 -1.77 11.11
N LYS A 253 -4.51 -2.81 10.44
CA LYS A 253 -5.15 -3.41 9.28
C LYS A 253 -6.30 -4.31 9.70
N SER A 254 -7.45 -4.16 9.04
CA SER A 254 -8.57 -5.09 9.16
C SER A 254 -8.22 -6.46 8.56
N THR A 255 -9.06 -7.45 8.83
CA THR A 255 -8.89 -8.79 8.23
C THR A 255 -8.90 -8.74 6.70
N ALA A 256 -9.78 -7.92 6.10
CA ALA A 256 -9.84 -7.76 4.65
C ALA A 256 -8.57 -7.10 4.09
N GLU A 257 -8.02 -6.10 4.78
CA GLU A 257 -6.74 -5.47 4.39
C GLU A 257 -5.58 -6.46 4.47
N LEU A 258 -5.53 -7.29 5.53
CA LEU A 258 -4.50 -8.33 5.67
C LEU A 258 -4.57 -9.39 4.58
N VAL A 259 -5.76 -9.71 4.05
CA VAL A 259 -5.91 -10.62 2.88
C VAL A 259 -5.29 -10.01 1.62
N LEU A 260 -5.48 -8.71 1.39
CA LEU A 260 -4.87 -8.02 0.23
C LEU A 260 -3.35 -7.92 0.36
N LEU A 261 -2.85 -7.59 1.54
CA LEU A 261 -1.42 -7.61 1.85
C LEU A 261 -0.82 -9.00 1.64
N GLN A 262 -1.46 -10.06 2.16
CA GLN A 262 -0.98 -11.43 1.96
C GLN A 262 -0.93 -11.79 0.47
N LYS A 263 -1.93 -11.35 -0.34
CA LYS A 263 -1.91 -11.57 -1.79
C LYS A 263 -0.74 -10.86 -2.47
N ALA A 264 -0.43 -9.61 -2.08
CA ALA A 264 0.74 -8.89 -2.57
C ALA A 264 2.06 -9.60 -2.19
N ILE A 265 2.15 -10.09 -0.94
CA ILE A 265 3.28 -10.87 -0.43
C ILE A 265 3.46 -12.19 -1.20
N ASP A 266 2.37 -12.92 -1.45
CA ASP A 266 2.42 -14.19 -2.17
C ASP A 266 2.91 -13.98 -3.62
N ILE A 267 2.43 -12.93 -4.29
CA ILE A 267 2.87 -12.53 -5.64
C ILE A 267 4.37 -12.19 -5.63
N THR A 268 4.82 -11.41 -4.63
CA THR A 268 6.23 -11.05 -4.47
C THR A 268 7.09 -12.27 -4.20
N GLY A 269 6.59 -13.21 -3.40
CA GLY A 269 7.28 -14.48 -3.13
C GLY A 269 7.49 -15.34 -4.37
N GLU A 270 6.54 -15.37 -5.31
CA GLU A 270 6.74 -16.04 -6.60
C GLU A 270 7.80 -15.32 -7.44
N ALA A 271 7.83 -13.98 -7.43
CA ALA A 271 8.85 -13.22 -8.13
C ALA A 271 10.26 -13.49 -7.58
N GLU A 272 10.42 -13.55 -6.25
CA GLU A 272 11.67 -13.93 -5.60
C GLU A 272 12.14 -15.34 -6.00
N ARG A 273 11.22 -16.30 -6.07
CA ARG A 273 11.54 -17.66 -6.52
C ARG A 273 11.92 -17.70 -8.00
N ASP A 274 11.24 -16.94 -8.85
CA ASP A 274 11.50 -16.91 -10.29
C ASP A 274 12.87 -16.29 -10.59
N VAL A 275 13.19 -15.15 -9.94
CA VAL A 275 14.51 -14.51 -10.13
C VAL A 275 15.63 -15.37 -9.57
N ALA A 276 15.46 -15.97 -8.38
CA ALA A 276 16.46 -16.88 -7.80
C ALA A 276 16.81 -18.04 -8.74
N ARG A 277 15.81 -18.62 -9.38
CA ARG A 277 15.99 -19.72 -10.36
C ARG A 277 16.63 -19.27 -11.67
N ALA A 278 16.42 -18.04 -12.08
CA ALA A 278 16.92 -17.52 -13.36
C ALA A 278 18.31 -16.91 -13.27
N LEU A 279 18.64 -16.35 -12.11
CA LEU A 279 19.86 -15.57 -11.88
C LEU A 279 21.12 -16.37 -12.20
N LYS A 280 22.03 -15.73 -12.97
CA LYS A 280 23.33 -16.29 -13.33
C LYS A 280 24.30 -15.18 -13.70
N PRO A 281 25.61 -15.42 -13.59
CA PRO A 281 26.63 -14.50 -14.09
C PRO A 281 26.44 -14.19 -15.56
N GLY A 282 26.70 -12.93 -15.92
CA GLY A 282 26.59 -12.43 -17.30
C GLY A 282 25.23 -11.85 -17.65
N MET A 283 24.18 -12.06 -16.84
CA MET A 283 22.91 -11.32 -16.96
C MET A 283 23.13 -9.85 -16.61
N TYR A 284 22.27 -8.98 -17.13
CA TYR A 284 22.13 -7.63 -16.64
C TYR A 284 21.07 -7.54 -15.55
N GLU A 285 21.18 -6.57 -14.64
CA GLU A 285 20.23 -6.36 -13.55
C GLU A 285 18.81 -6.11 -14.07
N TYR A 286 18.62 -5.39 -15.21
CA TYR A 286 17.32 -5.20 -15.85
C TYR A 286 16.70 -6.51 -16.40
N GLU A 287 17.51 -7.52 -16.73
CA GLU A 287 16.96 -8.83 -17.13
C GLU A 287 16.35 -9.53 -15.92
N ALA A 288 16.98 -9.43 -14.75
CA ALA A 288 16.42 -9.93 -13.50
C ALA A 288 15.17 -9.13 -13.10
N GLN A 289 15.17 -7.80 -13.23
CA GLN A 289 13.98 -6.95 -13.05
C GLN A 289 12.84 -7.39 -13.94
N SER A 290 13.10 -7.66 -15.22
CA SER A 290 12.07 -8.12 -16.17
C SER A 290 11.39 -9.43 -15.71
N ILE A 291 12.14 -10.37 -15.14
CA ILE A 291 11.61 -11.62 -14.58
C ILE A 291 10.69 -11.32 -13.39
N ILE A 292 11.12 -10.46 -12.49
CA ILE A 292 10.39 -10.04 -11.30
C ILE A 292 9.04 -9.40 -11.70
N GLU A 293 9.06 -8.40 -12.56
CA GLU A 293 7.86 -7.64 -12.94
C GLU A 293 6.90 -8.45 -13.82
N ALA A 294 7.43 -9.41 -14.60
CA ALA A 294 6.60 -10.40 -15.29
C ALA A 294 5.86 -11.32 -14.30
N ALA A 295 6.51 -11.71 -13.19
CA ALA A 295 5.85 -12.48 -12.13
C ALA A 295 4.76 -11.66 -11.43
N PHE A 296 4.99 -10.37 -11.16
CA PHE A 296 3.97 -9.48 -10.63
C PHE A 296 2.73 -9.44 -11.52
N THR A 297 2.93 -9.20 -12.81
CA THR A 297 1.83 -9.14 -13.79
C THR A 297 1.07 -10.47 -13.88
N ARG A 298 1.77 -11.62 -13.92
CA ARG A 298 1.14 -12.96 -13.93
C ARG A 298 0.34 -13.24 -12.66
N GLY A 299 0.80 -12.73 -11.51
CA GLY A 299 0.14 -12.86 -10.22
C GLY A 299 -1.09 -11.98 -10.06
N GLY A 300 -1.34 -11.07 -11.00
CA GLY A 300 -2.46 -10.13 -10.98
C GLY A 300 -2.16 -8.82 -10.22
N ALA A 301 -0.90 -8.52 -9.92
CA ALA A 301 -0.51 -7.22 -9.37
C ALA A 301 -0.76 -6.12 -10.41
N GLU A 302 -1.14 -4.96 -9.93
CA GLU A 302 -1.43 -3.80 -10.79
C GLU A 302 -0.13 -3.16 -11.30
N ARG A 303 0.92 -3.20 -10.47
CA ARG A 303 2.25 -2.64 -10.72
C ARG A 303 3.23 -3.04 -9.61
N PRO A 304 4.52 -2.73 -9.71
CA PRO A 304 5.40 -2.63 -8.55
C PRO A 304 4.91 -1.56 -7.57
N GLY A 305 4.95 -1.84 -6.27
CA GLY A 305 4.59 -0.88 -5.22
C GLY A 305 5.61 0.25 -5.08
N PHE A 306 6.84 -0.04 -5.46
CA PHE A 306 7.98 0.88 -5.59
C PHE A 306 8.90 0.39 -6.72
N PRO A 307 9.83 1.23 -7.25
CA PRO A 307 10.76 0.80 -8.28
C PRO A 307 11.56 -0.42 -7.81
N SER A 308 11.51 -1.52 -8.57
CA SER A 308 12.24 -2.75 -8.25
C SER A 308 13.75 -2.47 -8.14
N ILE A 309 14.35 -2.88 -7.04
CA ILE A 309 15.78 -2.73 -6.76
C ILE A 309 16.48 -4.05 -7.06
N VAL A 310 17.41 -4.04 -8.02
CA VAL A 310 18.26 -5.18 -8.35
C VAL A 310 19.71 -4.69 -8.39
N GLY A 311 20.38 -4.72 -7.23
CA GLY A 311 21.73 -4.21 -7.07
C GLY A 311 22.78 -5.31 -6.94
N SER A 312 23.78 -5.36 -7.83
CA SER A 312 24.82 -6.37 -7.82
C SER A 312 26.22 -5.82 -7.49
N GLY A 313 27.01 -6.61 -6.75
CA GLY A 313 28.38 -6.25 -6.37
C GLY A 313 28.42 -4.91 -5.63
N LEU A 314 29.12 -3.89 -6.14
CA LEU A 314 29.17 -2.56 -5.50
C LEU A 314 27.76 -1.95 -5.34
N TYR A 315 26.89 -2.12 -6.34
CA TYR A 315 25.54 -1.53 -6.30
C TYR A 315 24.63 -2.20 -5.27
N SER A 316 24.94 -3.40 -4.80
CA SER A 316 24.25 -4.02 -3.65
C SER A 316 24.42 -3.21 -2.36
N THR A 317 25.37 -2.27 -2.31
CA THR A 317 25.62 -1.40 -1.16
C THR A 317 24.87 -0.06 -1.25
N ILE A 318 24.08 0.18 -2.29
CA ILE A 318 23.27 1.39 -2.48
C ILE A 318 21.82 1.05 -2.14
N LEU A 319 21.28 1.68 -1.09
CA LEU A 319 20.02 1.26 -0.47
C LEU A 319 18.82 1.28 -1.43
N HIS A 320 18.67 2.32 -2.24
CA HIS A 320 17.56 2.49 -3.19
C HIS A 320 18.08 2.55 -4.64
N TYR A 321 18.90 1.58 -5.02
CA TYR A 321 19.42 1.47 -6.37
C TYR A 321 18.36 0.95 -7.32
N SER A 322 17.87 1.78 -8.23
CA SER A 322 16.79 1.43 -9.16
C SER A 322 17.16 1.56 -10.65
N GLU A 323 18.42 1.88 -10.96
CA GLU A 323 18.87 1.97 -12.36
C GLU A 323 19.00 0.60 -13.03
N ASN A 324 19.36 -0.44 -12.28
CA ASN A 324 19.35 -1.85 -12.66
C ASN A 324 20.06 -2.12 -14.03
N HIS A 325 21.22 -1.52 -14.25
CA HIS A 325 21.87 -1.62 -15.57
C HIS A 325 23.24 -2.30 -15.59
N LYS A 326 23.77 -2.68 -14.41
CA LYS A 326 25.07 -3.37 -14.34
C LYS A 326 24.95 -4.80 -14.85
N ARG A 327 26.02 -5.29 -15.52
CA ARG A 327 26.21 -6.72 -15.80
C ARG A 327 26.67 -7.42 -14.51
N ILE A 328 25.99 -8.48 -14.14
CA ILE A 328 26.24 -9.27 -12.93
C ILE A 328 27.47 -10.15 -13.12
N ASP A 329 28.45 -10.03 -12.22
CA ASP A 329 29.67 -10.82 -12.24
C ASP A 329 29.53 -12.08 -11.38
N ALA A 330 30.35 -13.12 -11.66
CA ALA A 330 30.25 -14.41 -10.96
C ALA A 330 30.48 -14.32 -9.44
N GLY A 331 31.25 -13.33 -8.97
CA GLY A 331 31.55 -13.11 -7.56
C GLY A 331 30.57 -12.20 -6.83
N ASP A 332 29.57 -11.65 -7.53
CA ASP A 332 28.65 -10.68 -6.94
C ASP A 332 27.62 -11.34 -5.99
N LEU A 333 27.24 -10.59 -4.97
CA LEU A 333 25.92 -10.71 -4.35
C LEU A 333 24.95 -9.80 -5.09
N VAL A 334 23.71 -10.24 -5.24
CA VAL A 334 22.62 -9.48 -5.88
C VAL A 334 21.52 -9.30 -4.86
N VAL A 335 21.31 -8.06 -4.43
CA VAL A 335 20.17 -7.66 -3.61
C VAL A 335 19.00 -7.46 -4.55
N CYS A 336 17.93 -8.21 -4.34
CA CYS A 336 16.62 -8.03 -4.94
C CYS A 336 15.67 -7.53 -3.85
N ASP A 337 15.28 -6.26 -3.94
CA ASP A 337 14.35 -5.62 -3.02
C ASP A 337 13.13 -5.19 -3.83
N ILE A 338 12.01 -5.88 -3.59
CA ILE A 338 10.87 -5.85 -4.49
C ILE A 338 9.54 -5.99 -3.72
N GLY A 339 8.51 -5.38 -4.26
CA GLY A 339 7.16 -5.48 -3.72
C GLY A 339 6.10 -5.31 -4.79
N ALA A 340 5.17 -6.26 -4.89
CA ALA A 340 4.00 -6.16 -5.75
C ALA A 340 2.93 -5.28 -5.10
N GLU A 341 2.23 -4.43 -5.86
CA GLU A 341 1.02 -3.74 -5.41
C GLU A 341 -0.22 -4.50 -5.89
N TYR A 342 -1.08 -4.91 -4.95
CA TYR A 342 -2.35 -5.56 -5.23
C TYR A 342 -3.49 -4.83 -4.51
N SER A 343 -4.46 -4.31 -5.26
CA SER A 343 -5.57 -3.49 -4.72
C SER A 343 -5.10 -2.35 -3.81
N LEU A 344 -4.03 -1.66 -4.22
CA LEU A 344 -3.35 -0.57 -3.52
C LEU A 344 -2.61 -0.98 -2.23
N TYR A 345 -2.50 -2.25 -1.88
CA TYR A 345 -1.65 -2.74 -0.79
C TYR A 345 -0.36 -3.28 -1.38
N THR A 346 0.77 -2.88 -0.81
CA THR A 346 2.08 -3.32 -1.28
C THR A 346 2.74 -4.29 -0.30
N ALA A 347 3.47 -5.25 -0.85
CA ALA A 347 4.47 -6.02 -0.11
C ALA A 347 5.81 -5.29 -0.13
N ASP A 348 6.72 -5.71 0.75
CA ASP A 348 8.10 -5.25 0.77
C ASP A 348 9.03 -6.39 1.22
N ILE A 349 9.74 -6.97 0.28
CA ILE A 349 10.54 -8.16 0.55
C ILE A 349 11.89 -8.04 -0.14
N THR A 350 12.94 -8.20 0.64
CA THR A 350 14.31 -8.28 0.12
C THR A 350 14.89 -9.67 0.29
N ARG A 351 15.52 -10.16 -0.76
CA ARG A 351 16.44 -11.31 -0.72
C ARG A 351 17.77 -10.94 -1.35
N THR A 352 18.83 -11.55 -0.86
CA THR A 352 20.17 -11.40 -1.43
C THR A 352 20.66 -12.74 -1.95
N PHE A 353 21.01 -12.81 -3.22
CA PHE A 353 21.40 -14.02 -3.93
C PHE A 353 22.88 -14.00 -4.33
N PRO A 354 23.64 -15.11 -4.18
CA PRO A 354 24.95 -15.23 -4.77
C PRO A 354 24.84 -15.49 -6.28
N ALA A 355 25.38 -14.63 -7.12
CA ALA A 355 25.26 -14.72 -8.58
C ALA A 355 25.63 -16.10 -9.17
N SER A 356 26.62 -16.78 -8.56
CA SER A 356 27.06 -18.13 -8.97
C SER A 356 26.27 -19.27 -8.32
N GLY A 357 25.18 -18.98 -7.60
CA GLY A 357 24.34 -19.98 -6.95
C GLY A 357 24.86 -20.48 -5.59
N LYS A 358 26.07 -20.05 -5.16
CA LYS A 358 26.64 -20.38 -3.86
C LYS A 358 27.39 -19.22 -3.25
N PHE A 359 27.21 -19.01 -1.96
CA PHE A 359 27.98 -18.04 -1.18
C PHE A 359 29.43 -18.49 -1.01
N ASN A 360 30.39 -17.57 -1.17
CA ASN A 360 31.74 -17.81 -0.64
C ASN A 360 31.75 -17.67 0.89
N ALA A 361 32.85 -18.03 1.54
CA ALA A 361 32.95 -18.04 3.02
C ALA A 361 32.67 -16.67 3.65
N ARG A 362 33.13 -15.56 3.04
CA ARG A 362 32.91 -14.19 3.54
C ARG A 362 31.46 -13.77 3.34
N GLN A 363 30.92 -13.97 2.16
CA GLN A 363 29.51 -13.67 1.83
C GLN A 363 28.57 -14.42 2.77
N ARG A 364 28.81 -15.74 2.97
CA ARG A 364 28.01 -16.57 3.85
C ARG A 364 28.06 -16.11 5.30
N ALA A 365 29.23 -15.71 5.80
CA ALA A 365 29.36 -15.23 7.17
C ALA A 365 28.57 -13.92 7.40
N VAL A 366 28.63 -12.97 6.46
CA VAL A 366 27.86 -11.72 6.55
C VAL A 366 26.37 -11.99 6.36
N TYR A 367 25.98 -12.81 5.38
CA TYR A 367 24.59 -13.20 5.16
C TYR A 367 23.97 -13.86 6.40
N GLN A 368 24.70 -14.81 7.00
CA GLN A 368 24.25 -15.49 8.22
C GLN A 368 24.01 -14.51 9.36
N LEU A 369 24.92 -13.54 9.56
CA LEU A 369 24.74 -12.51 10.60
C LEU A 369 23.47 -11.66 10.36
N VAL A 370 23.20 -11.29 9.11
CA VAL A 370 21.97 -10.53 8.77
C VAL A 370 20.72 -11.39 9.02
N HIS A 371 20.72 -12.65 8.58
CA HIS A 371 19.63 -13.60 8.82
C HIS A 371 19.37 -13.84 10.31
N ASP A 372 20.44 -14.06 11.09
CA ASP A 372 20.35 -14.29 12.53
C ASP A 372 19.85 -13.03 13.26
N THR A 373 20.26 -11.83 12.81
CA THR A 373 19.78 -10.54 13.34
C THR A 373 18.28 -10.39 13.12
N GLN A 374 17.78 -10.70 11.90
CA GLN A 374 16.35 -10.62 11.60
C GLN A 374 15.55 -11.59 12.50
N THR A 375 16.00 -12.83 12.57
CA THR A 375 15.36 -13.89 13.38
C THR A 375 15.34 -13.52 14.85
N ALA A 376 16.48 -13.05 15.38
CA ALA A 376 16.60 -12.64 16.77
C ALA A 376 15.75 -11.40 17.10
N ALA A 377 15.67 -10.42 16.20
CA ALA A 377 14.86 -9.24 16.38
C ALA A 377 13.36 -9.58 16.42
N ALA A 378 12.88 -10.44 15.51
CA ALA A 378 11.49 -10.91 15.53
C ALA A 378 11.16 -11.68 16.81
N ALA A 379 12.08 -12.54 17.29
CA ALA A 379 11.90 -13.28 18.54
C ALA A 379 12.00 -12.42 19.81
N TYR A 380 12.73 -11.31 19.73
CA TYR A 380 12.89 -10.37 20.85
C TYR A 380 11.65 -9.53 21.12
N TRP A 381 10.79 -9.36 20.11
CA TRP A 381 9.59 -8.50 20.22
C TRP A 381 8.70 -8.93 21.38
N LYS A 382 8.16 -7.97 22.11
CA LYS A 382 7.21 -8.15 23.21
C LYS A 382 6.16 -7.03 23.18
N PRO A 383 4.94 -7.28 23.70
CA PRO A 383 3.94 -6.23 23.89
C PRO A 383 4.51 -5.01 24.61
N GLY A 384 4.22 -3.83 24.10
CA GLY A 384 4.73 -2.57 24.65
C GLY A 384 6.01 -2.07 23.98
N MET A 385 6.65 -2.85 23.12
CA MET A 385 7.82 -2.41 22.37
C MET A 385 7.46 -1.52 21.19
N THR A 386 8.39 -0.63 20.86
CA THR A 386 8.37 0.25 19.70
C THR A 386 9.26 -0.32 18.60
N GLN A 387 9.16 0.19 17.39
CA GLN A 387 10.12 -0.13 16.32
C GLN A 387 11.55 0.31 16.67
N LEU A 388 11.70 1.40 17.43
CA LEU A 388 13.00 1.86 17.89
C LEU A 388 13.67 0.86 18.83
N ASP A 389 12.90 0.21 19.72
CA ASP A 389 13.44 -0.83 20.61
C ASP A 389 14.01 -2.00 19.82
N LEU A 390 13.32 -2.45 18.77
CA LEU A 390 13.80 -3.50 17.87
C LEU A 390 15.06 -3.07 17.12
N HIS A 391 15.11 -1.83 16.63
CA HIS A 391 16.29 -1.30 15.95
C HIS A 391 17.52 -1.29 16.85
N LEU A 392 17.39 -0.80 18.08
CA LEU A 392 18.49 -0.79 19.06
C LEU A 392 18.97 -2.21 19.42
N PHE A 393 18.02 -3.16 19.51
CA PHE A 393 18.36 -4.56 19.70
C PHE A 393 19.19 -5.11 18.53
N ALA A 394 18.76 -4.88 17.28
CA ALA A 394 19.44 -5.35 16.09
C ALA A 394 20.86 -4.78 15.96
N GLN A 395 21.02 -3.47 16.20
CA GLN A 395 22.36 -2.83 16.23
C GLN A 395 23.26 -3.48 17.27
N ASN A 396 22.76 -3.71 18.49
CA ASN A 396 23.56 -4.34 19.54
C ASN A 396 23.89 -5.81 19.20
N PHE A 397 22.98 -6.55 18.60
CA PHE A 397 23.22 -7.92 18.14
C PHE A 397 24.35 -7.97 17.10
N MET A 398 24.33 -7.10 16.10
CA MET A 398 25.42 -7.02 15.10
C MET A 398 26.76 -6.58 15.71
N ARG A 399 26.74 -5.67 16.71
CA ARG A 399 27.93 -5.18 17.42
C ARG A 399 28.65 -6.30 18.15
N GLN A 400 27.92 -7.26 18.68
CA GLN A 400 28.47 -8.40 19.42
C GLN A 400 29.09 -9.48 18.51
N SER A 401 28.88 -9.40 17.19
CA SER A 401 29.52 -10.30 16.23
C SER A 401 31.03 -10.16 16.26
N THR A 402 31.73 -11.30 16.04
CA THR A 402 33.21 -11.33 15.88
C THR A 402 33.66 -10.85 14.50
N LEU A 403 32.73 -10.71 13.53
CA LEU A 403 33.05 -10.22 12.20
C LEU A 403 33.49 -8.76 12.25
N ARG A 404 34.46 -8.42 11.40
CA ARG A 404 34.98 -7.06 11.22
C ARG A 404 35.08 -6.75 9.74
N ALA A 405 34.99 -5.45 9.42
CA ALA A 405 35.26 -4.93 8.08
C ALA A 405 35.93 -3.56 8.17
N LYS A 406 36.53 -3.15 7.06
CA LYS A 406 37.17 -1.83 6.95
C LYS A 406 36.30 -0.86 6.17
N ASP A 407 36.25 0.38 6.60
CA ASP A 407 35.68 1.49 5.85
C ASP A 407 36.61 1.95 4.70
N ALA A 408 36.20 3.00 3.99
CA ALA A 408 37.00 3.59 2.90
C ALA A 408 38.35 4.17 3.36
N ASP A 409 38.46 4.57 4.62
CA ASP A 409 39.70 5.08 5.23
C ASP A 409 40.62 3.99 5.73
N GLY A 410 40.22 2.70 5.62
CA GLY A 410 40.96 1.53 6.04
C GLY A 410 40.84 1.24 7.57
N ARG A 411 39.96 1.93 8.28
CA ARG A 411 39.68 1.70 9.71
C ARG A 411 38.77 0.51 9.87
N GLU A 412 39.09 -0.33 10.84
CA GLU A 412 38.33 -1.55 11.16
C GLU A 412 37.19 -1.23 12.14
N TYR A 413 35.97 -1.76 11.84
CA TYR A 413 34.76 -1.59 12.64
C TYR A 413 34.01 -2.90 12.87
N THR A 414 33.13 -2.90 13.86
CA THR A 414 32.10 -3.93 14.08
C THR A 414 30.99 -3.82 13.04
N MET A 415 30.19 -4.88 12.85
CA MET A 415 29.21 -4.95 11.76
C MET A 415 28.04 -3.96 11.89
N ASP A 416 27.72 -3.52 13.11
CA ASP A 416 26.70 -2.46 13.33
C ASP A 416 27.06 -1.12 12.69
N HIS A 417 28.36 -0.84 12.45
CA HIS A 417 28.80 0.33 11.71
C HIS A 417 28.32 0.34 10.25
N PHE A 418 28.18 -0.84 9.66
CA PHE A 418 27.74 -1.02 8.28
C PHE A 418 26.23 -1.23 8.14
N PHE A 419 25.47 -1.20 9.23
CA PHE A 419 24.02 -1.16 9.27
C PHE A 419 23.54 0.30 9.35
N ILE A 420 23.27 0.91 8.21
CA ILE A 420 23.17 2.36 8.03
C ILE A 420 21.73 2.90 7.87
N HIS A 421 20.72 2.08 8.10
CA HIS A 421 19.30 2.45 8.04
C HIS A 421 18.50 1.94 9.25
N GLY A 422 17.21 2.25 9.33
CA GLY A 422 16.31 1.71 10.34
C GLY A 422 16.11 0.21 10.19
N LEU A 423 15.73 -0.50 11.27
CA LEU A 423 15.46 -1.93 11.18
C LEU A 423 14.21 -2.25 10.36
N GLY A 424 13.32 -1.28 10.16
CA GLY A 424 12.10 -1.47 9.40
C GLY A 424 11.18 -0.25 9.45
N HIS A 425 10.06 -0.36 8.76
CA HIS A 425 9.02 0.66 8.68
C HIS A 425 7.62 0.03 8.69
N TYR A 426 6.58 0.85 8.87
CA TYR A 426 5.21 0.40 8.72
C TYR A 426 4.89 0.17 7.24
N LEU A 427 4.04 -0.82 6.98
CA LEU A 427 3.67 -1.25 5.63
C LEU A 427 2.16 -1.29 5.47
N GLY A 428 1.64 -1.00 4.27
CA GLY A 428 0.22 -1.04 3.97
C GLY A 428 -0.13 -0.57 2.57
N MET A 429 -0.95 0.49 2.46
CA MET A 429 -1.28 1.12 1.17
C MET A 429 -0.11 1.97 0.64
N ASP A 430 0.78 2.42 1.50
CA ASP A 430 2.06 2.99 1.14
C ASP A 430 3.16 2.01 1.57
N VAL A 431 4.26 1.92 0.81
CA VAL A 431 5.42 1.10 1.20
C VAL A 431 5.99 1.59 2.53
N HIS A 432 6.17 2.89 2.69
CA HIS A 432 6.42 3.53 3.98
C HIS A 432 5.09 4.08 4.51
N ASP A 433 4.29 3.18 5.13
CA ASP A 433 2.93 3.51 5.55
C ASP A 433 2.91 4.34 6.83
N VAL A 434 1.72 4.84 7.14
CA VAL A 434 1.45 5.62 8.34
C VAL A 434 1.75 4.83 9.62
N GLY A 435 2.41 5.46 10.57
CA GLY A 435 2.76 4.85 11.84
C GLY A 435 3.51 5.80 12.76
N ASN A 436 3.78 5.35 13.98
CA ASN A 436 4.56 6.13 14.94
C ASN A 436 5.64 5.25 15.60
N TYR A 437 6.87 5.41 15.14
CA TYR A 437 8.05 4.62 15.53
C TYR A 437 8.41 4.72 17.03
N ARG A 438 7.83 5.69 17.75
CA ARG A 438 8.08 5.92 19.17
C ARG A 438 6.92 5.52 20.08
N ARG A 439 5.85 4.97 19.52
CA ARG A 439 4.72 4.40 20.28
C ARG A 439 4.77 2.88 20.24
N PRO A 440 4.33 2.20 21.30
CA PRO A 440 4.18 0.75 21.29
C PRO A 440 3.34 0.29 20.09
N MET A 441 3.84 -0.74 19.41
CA MET A 441 3.14 -1.38 18.31
C MET A 441 1.88 -2.09 18.82
N GLN A 442 0.80 -2.02 18.05
CA GLN A 442 -0.52 -2.51 18.41
C GLN A 442 -0.97 -3.66 17.51
N PRO A 443 -1.91 -4.52 17.96
CA PRO A 443 -2.51 -5.54 17.13
C PRO A 443 -3.06 -4.98 15.82
N GLY A 444 -2.80 -5.68 14.71
CA GLY A 444 -3.16 -5.29 13.35
C GLY A 444 -2.14 -4.38 12.66
N GLU A 445 -1.15 -3.84 13.35
CA GLU A 445 -0.07 -3.08 12.69
C GLU A 445 0.84 -4.02 11.91
N VAL A 446 1.14 -3.65 10.66
CA VAL A 446 2.04 -4.37 9.75
C VAL A 446 3.30 -3.54 9.56
N PHE A 447 4.45 -4.22 9.59
CA PHE A 447 5.77 -3.59 9.52
C PHE A 447 6.81 -4.55 8.95
N THR A 448 7.94 -4.02 8.48
CA THR A 448 9.08 -4.80 8.00
C THR A 448 10.10 -5.04 9.12
N ILE A 449 10.88 -6.11 8.98
CA ILE A 449 12.14 -6.33 9.69
C ILE A 449 13.18 -6.64 8.61
N GLU A 450 14.11 -5.69 8.39
CA GLU A 450 14.98 -5.64 7.23
C GLU A 450 16.45 -5.31 7.58
N PRO A 451 17.10 -6.04 8.48
CA PRO A 451 18.51 -5.76 8.76
C PRO A 451 19.36 -5.87 7.49
N GLY A 452 20.33 -4.97 7.36
CA GLY A 452 21.28 -5.00 6.23
C GLY A 452 22.70 -4.61 6.64
N ILE A 453 23.69 -5.13 5.93
CA ILE A 453 25.11 -4.82 6.08
C ILE A 453 25.67 -4.45 4.71
N TYR A 454 26.32 -3.28 4.61
CA TYR A 454 26.77 -2.69 3.35
C TYR A 454 28.24 -2.29 3.42
N ILE A 455 29.15 -3.14 2.91
CA ILE A 455 30.61 -2.99 2.96
C ILE A 455 31.10 -2.60 1.57
N GLN A 456 31.18 -1.30 1.29
CA GLN A 456 31.54 -0.79 -0.04
C GLN A 456 32.95 -1.23 -0.46
N THR A 457 33.90 -1.28 0.47
CA THR A 457 35.29 -1.70 0.22
C THR A 457 35.39 -3.17 -0.23
N GLU A 458 34.41 -4.00 0.17
CA GLU A 458 34.30 -5.39 -0.25
C GLU A 458 33.30 -5.58 -1.40
N LYS A 459 32.63 -4.53 -1.89
CA LYS A 459 31.52 -4.57 -2.86
C LYS A 459 30.44 -5.57 -2.44
N LEU A 460 30.13 -5.60 -1.16
CA LEU A 460 29.29 -6.58 -0.52
C LEU A 460 28.17 -5.90 0.24
N GLY A 461 26.94 -6.00 -0.27
CA GLY A 461 25.70 -5.64 0.40
C GLY A 461 24.83 -6.87 0.63
N VAL A 462 24.26 -6.98 1.82
CA VAL A 462 23.26 -7.98 2.18
C VAL A 462 22.13 -7.32 2.88
N ARG A 463 20.90 -7.51 2.41
CA ARG A 463 19.64 -7.21 3.11
C ARG A 463 18.74 -8.43 3.05
N ILE A 464 18.07 -8.73 4.15
CA ILE A 464 17.00 -9.73 4.24
C ILE A 464 15.83 -9.05 4.91
N GLU A 465 14.73 -8.97 4.19
CA GLU A 465 13.53 -8.27 4.61
C GLU A 465 12.31 -9.15 4.50
N ASP A 466 11.46 -9.04 5.47
CA ASP A 466 10.19 -9.74 5.54
C ASP A 466 9.10 -8.86 6.19
N ASP A 467 7.87 -9.12 5.78
CA ASP A 467 6.67 -8.46 6.29
C ASP A 467 6.13 -9.19 7.53
N TYR A 468 5.84 -8.43 8.57
CA TYR A 468 5.33 -8.94 9.85
C TYR A 468 4.05 -8.22 10.27
N VAL A 469 3.19 -8.91 11.02
CA VAL A 469 2.00 -8.34 11.64
C VAL A 469 2.01 -8.60 13.15
N VAL A 470 1.60 -7.59 13.94
CA VAL A 470 1.24 -7.82 15.35
C VAL A 470 -0.12 -8.48 15.38
N THR A 471 -0.21 -9.69 15.92
CA THR A 471 -1.45 -10.47 15.98
C THR A 471 -2.39 -9.97 17.08
N GLN A 472 -3.65 -10.43 17.07
CA GLN A 472 -4.63 -10.09 18.12
C GLN A 472 -4.23 -10.66 19.50
N GLU A 473 -3.41 -11.73 19.50
CA GLU A 473 -2.86 -12.35 20.71
C GLU A 473 -1.62 -11.62 21.24
N ASN A 474 -1.29 -10.44 20.68
CA ASN A 474 -0.08 -9.68 20.99
C ASN A 474 1.20 -10.52 20.81
N THR A 475 1.32 -11.19 19.67
CA THR A 475 2.55 -11.81 19.18
C THR A 475 2.90 -11.24 17.80
N VAL A 476 4.09 -11.52 17.29
CA VAL A 476 4.48 -11.14 15.92
C VAL A 476 4.46 -12.38 15.03
N ARG A 477 3.77 -12.26 13.88
CA ARG A 477 3.71 -13.28 12.86
C ARG A 477 4.34 -12.79 11.56
N LYS A 478 5.28 -13.56 11.02
CA LYS A 478 5.87 -13.32 9.70
C LYS A 478 4.86 -13.69 8.61
N LEU A 479 4.46 -12.72 7.78
CA LEU A 479 3.52 -12.90 6.68
C LEU A 479 4.18 -13.57 5.47
N SER A 480 5.47 -13.31 5.26
CA SER A 480 6.30 -13.83 4.17
C SER A 480 7.02 -15.15 4.50
N ALA A 481 6.54 -15.90 5.51
CA ALA A 481 7.22 -17.10 6.01
C ALA A 481 7.45 -18.21 4.96
N ALA A 482 6.65 -18.22 3.88
CA ALA A 482 6.80 -19.18 2.77
C ALA A 482 7.98 -18.87 1.84
N ILE A 483 8.64 -17.71 1.98
CA ILE A 483 9.73 -17.26 1.10
C ILE A 483 11.07 -17.62 1.77
N PRO A 484 11.91 -18.48 1.14
CA PRO A 484 13.18 -18.90 1.72
C PRO A 484 14.09 -17.70 2.05
N SER A 485 14.71 -17.72 3.24
CA SER A 485 15.66 -16.69 3.68
C SER A 485 16.93 -17.25 4.34
N ALA A 486 16.92 -18.50 4.81
CA ALA A 486 18.14 -19.12 5.31
C ALA A 486 19.13 -19.39 4.17
N PRO A 487 20.45 -19.24 4.38
CA PRO A 487 21.44 -19.33 3.30
C PRO A 487 21.40 -20.68 2.56
N ASP A 488 21.20 -21.79 3.27
CA ASP A 488 21.09 -23.12 2.65
C ASP A 488 19.82 -23.27 1.79
N ASP A 489 18.72 -22.65 2.21
CA ASP A 489 17.46 -22.67 1.47
C ASP A 489 17.55 -21.82 0.20
N VAL A 490 18.24 -20.68 0.27
CA VAL A 490 18.54 -19.84 -0.89
C VAL A 490 19.40 -20.59 -1.91
N GLU A 491 20.50 -21.19 -1.48
CA GLU A 491 21.36 -21.99 -2.37
C GLU A 491 20.61 -23.19 -2.98
N ARG A 492 19.74 -23.85 -2.21
CA ARG A 492 18.88 -24.93 -2.69
C ARG A 492 17.92 -24.44 -3.76
N LEU A 493 17.18 -23.32 -3.50
CA LEU A 493 16.25 -22.72 -4.45
C LEU A 493 16.93 -22.38 -5.78
N MET A 494 18.12 -21.80 -5.74
CA MET A 494 18.90 -21.48 -6.94
C MET A 494 19.35 -22.73 -7.69
N SER A 495 19.65 -23.83 -7.01
CA SER A 495 20.06 -25.10 -7.62
C SER A 495 18.93 -25.85 -8.34
N GLU A 496 17.67 -25.66 -7.95
CA GLU A 496 16.51 -26.31 -8.59
C GLU A 496 16.37 -25.98 -10.09
N SER A 497 16.88 -24.85 -10.55
CA SER A 497 16.83 -24.45 -11.95
C SER A 497 17.91 -25.15 -12.80
N ALA A 498 19.06 -25.46 -12.22
CA ALA A 498 20.13 -26.15 -12.92
C ALA A 498 19.71 -27.58 -13.29
N ALA A 499 18.98 -28.26 -12.41
CA ALA A 499 18.42 -29.60 -12.67
C ALA A 499 17.39 -29.60 -13.81
N ARG A 500 16.45 -28.65 -13.83
CA ARG A 500 15.43 -28.56 -14.89
C ARG A 500 15.98 -28.18 -16.28
N ARG A 501 17.18 -27.57 -16.36
CA ARG A 501 17.87 -27.28 -17.62
C ARG A 501 18.69 -28.45 -18.15
N ALA A 502 19.14 -29.34 -17.28
CA ALA A 502 19.85 -30.55 -17.67
C ALA A 502 18.90 -31.63 -18.26
N ASP A 503 17.60 -31.55 -17.91
CA ASP A 503 16.55 -32.47 -18.41
C ASP A 503 15.86 -32.00 -19.69
N ARG A 504 16.29 -30.87 -20.26
CA ARG A 504 15.81 -30.34 -21.57
C ARG A 504 16.93 -30.24 -22.60
#